data_a26044bf0f0908abedb1f09f5d750d92
#
_entry.id   a26044bf0f0908abedb1f09f5d750d92
#
_cell.length_a   1.000
_cell.length_b   1.000
_cell.length_c   1.000
_cell.angle_alpha   90.00
_cell.angle_beta   90.00
_cell.angle_gamma   90.00
#
_symmetry.space_group_name_H-M   'P 1'
#
loop_
_entity.id
_entity.type
_entity.pdbx_description
1 polymer ?
#
loop_
_entity_poly.entity_id
_entity_poly.type
_entity_poly.pdbx_seq_one_letter_code
_entity_poly.pdbx_strand_id
1 'polypeptide(L)'
;PIKSSAASDVYKRQVYEGQWVNNQRSGKGHYIWANGDDYEGEWKNNMADGEGTLRTADGTKYKGHFVKGKEDGKGVLEDKNGVRYDGFFKQGKKHGAFVETDKNGNVIRKGVYKFGTLDAEQK
;
A
#
# COMPACT_ATOMS: atom_id res chain seq x y z
N PRO A 1 -0.37 1.60 -27.51
CA PRO A 1 0.86 0.84 -27.37
C PRO A 1 1.35 0.83 -25.93
N ILE A 2 1.97 -0.27 -25.55
CA ILE A 2 2.52 -0.45 -24.21
C ILE A 2 4.02 -0.19 -24.28
N LYS A 3 4.51 0.61 -23.36
CA LYS A 3 5.94 0.85 -23.19
C LYS A 3 6.39 0.34 -21.83
N SER A 4 7.62 -0.21 -21.79
CA SER A 4 8.31 -0.47 -20.55
C SER A 4 9.50 0.49 -20.51
N SER A 5 9.55 1.34 -19.49
CA SER A 5 10.59 2.35 -19.43
C SER A 5 10.82 2.81 -18.00
N ALA A 6 12.00 3.40 -17.77
CA ALA A 6 12.30 4.10 -16.54
C ALA A 6 12.17 5.60 -16.82
N ALA A 7 11.56 6.32 -15.91
CA ALA A 7 11.44 7.76 -15.96
C ALA A 7 11.81 8.36 -14.61
N SER A 8 12.61 9.41 -14.61
CA SER A 8 13.02 10.05 -13.39
C SER A 8 12.88 11.56 -13.50
N ASP A 9 12.59 12.19 -12.36
CA ASP A 9 12.55 13.63 -12.22
C ASP A 9 13.68 14.01 -11.27
N VAL A 10 14.73 14.63 -11.81
CA VAL A 10 15.93 14.97 -11.06
C VAL A 10 15.62 15.92 -9.91
N TYR A 11 14.70 16.85 -10.11
CA TYR A 11 14.33 17.82 -9.08
C TYR A 11 13.54 17.19 -7.95
N LYS A 12 12.65 16.26 -8.28
CA LYS A 12 11.77 15.62 -7.31
C LYS A 12 12.27 14.27 -6.84
N ARG A 13 13.32 13.76 -7.49
CA ARG A 13 13.90 12.44 -7.21
C ARG A 13 12.88 11.31 -7.28
N GLN A 14 11.91 11.45 -8.17
CA GLN A 14 10.90 10.45 -8.41
C GLN A 14 11.32 9.57 -9.57
N VAL A 15 11.13 8.27 -9.44
CA VAL A 15 11.46 7.31 -10.49
C VAL A 15 10.27 6.38 -10.68
N TYR A 16 9.88 6.17 -11.92
CA TYR A 16 8.91 5.13 -12.25
C TYR A 16 9.53 4.16 -13.26
N GLU A 17 9.51 2.88 -12.93
CA GLU A 17 9.89 1.81 -13.83
C GLU A 17 8.71 0.88 -14.00
N GLY A 18 8.19 0.76 -15.23
CA GLY A 18 7.06 -0.10 -15.47
C GLY A 18 6.41 0.17 -16.81
N GLN A 19 5.17 -0.22 -16.91
CA GLN A 19 4.41 -0.18 -18.14
C GLN A 19 3.66 1.14 -18.27
N TRP A 20 3.57 1.61 -19.51
CA TRP A 20 2.85 2.83 -19.86
C TRP A 20 1.85 2.51 -20.95
N VAL A 21 0.64 3.08 -20.83
CA VAL A 21 -0.38 3.01 -21.87
C VAL A 21 -0.96 4.41 -22.02
N ASN A 22 -0.90 4.96 -23.24
CA ASN A 22 -1.41 6.30 -23.55
C ASN A 22 -0.85 7.37 -22.60
N ASN A 23 0.47 7.30 -22.33
CA ASN A 23 1.20 8.23 -21.46
C ASN A 23 0.78 8.16 -20.00
N GLN A 24 0.12 7.08 -19.60
CA GLN A 24 -0.27 6.86 -18.21
C GLN A 24 0.35 5.58 -17.68
N ARG A 25 0.75 5.60 -16.41
CA ARG A 25 1.22 4.38 -15.76
C ARG A 25 0.08 3.38 -15.73
N SER A 26 0.34 2.17 -16.22
CA SER A 26 -0.68 1.15 -16.36
C SER A 26 -0.02 -0.22 -16.31
N GLY A 27 -0.73 -1.23 -15.80
CA GLY A 27 -0.15 -2.55 -15.62
C GLY A 27 0.79 -2.59 -14.42
N LYS A 28 1.85 -3.38 -14.47
CA LYS A 28 2.77 -3.50 -13.34
C LYS A 28 3.87 -2.46 -13.42
N GLY A 29 4.21 -1.86 -12.28
CA GLY A 29 5.27 -0.89 -12.23
C GLY A 29 5.71 -0.58 -10.81
N HIS A 30 6.90 0.02 -10.70
CA HIS A 30 7.51 0.40 -9.44
C HIS A 30 7.76 1.90 -9.46
N TYR A 31 7.22 2.60 -8.49
CA TYR A 31 7.34 4.05 -8.35
C TYR A 31 8.06 4.38 -7.06
N ILE A 32 9.07 5.23 -7.14
CA ILE A 32 9.82 5.70 -5.98
C ILE A 32 9.63 7.21 -5.87
N TRP A 33 9.09 7.66 -4.73
CA TRP A 33 8.88 9.09 -4.46
C TRP A 33 10.14 9.72 -3.89
N ALA A 34 10.19 11.04 -3.96
CA ALA A 34 11.33 11.81 -3.49
C ALA A 34 11.63 11.63 -2.01
N ASN A 35 10.60 11.37 -1.20
CA ASN A 35 10.74 11.18 0.25
C ASN A 35 11.24 9.79 0.65
N GLY A 36 11.40 8.88 -0.33
CA GLY A 36 11.85 7.52 -0.05
C GLY A 36 10.74 6.48 0.04
N ASP A 37 9.49 6.89 -0.08
CA ASP A 37 8.39 5.93 -0.20
C ASP A 37 8.46 5.24 -1.56
N ASP A 38 8.01 4.00 -1.64
CA ASP A 38 7.91 3.32 -2.94
C ASP A 38 6.67 2.43 -2.99
N TYR A 39 6.14 2.28 -4.20
CA TYR A 39 5.03 1.40 -4.50
C TYR A 39 5.41 0.47 -5.63
N GLU A 40 5.20 -0.82 -5.44
CA GLU A 40 5.42 -1.82 -6.47
C GLU A 40 4.15 -2.65 -6.63
N GLY A 41 3.59 -2.66 -7.83
CA GLY A 41 2.37 -3.40 -8.08
C GLY A 41 1.64 -2.91 -9.31
N GLU A 42 0.32 -3.05 -9.27
CA GLU A 42 -0.52 -2.75 -10.42
C GLU A 42 -0.93 -1.29 -10.45
N TRP A 43 -1.01 -0.75 -11.67
CA TRP A 43 -1.36 0.63 -11.95
C TRP A 43 -2.50 0.70 -12.95
N LYS A 44 -3.31 1.73 -12.82
CA LYS A 44 -4.38 2.01 -13.78
C LYS A 44 -4.61 3.51 -13.82
N ASN A 45 -4.53 4.09 -15.02
CA ASN A 45 -4.77 5.53 -15.23
C ASN A 45 -3.94 6.41 -14.29
N ASN A 46 -2.63 6.10 -14.18
CA ASN A 46 -1.67 6.81 -13.33
C ASN A 46 -1.86 6.61 -11.83
N MET A 47 -2.74 5.70 -11.42
CA MET A 47 -3.00 5.45 -10.01
C MET A 47 -2.73 3.99 -9.67
N ALA A 48 -2.28 3.75 -8.44
CA ALA A 48 -2.18 2.41 -7.91
C ALA A 48 -3.59 1.80 -7.87
N ASP A 49 -3.75 0.65 -8.49
CA ASP A 49 -5.06 0.00 -8.58
C ASP A 49 -4.83 -1.49 -8.80
N GLY A 50 -5.37 -2.32 -7.91
CA GLY A 50 -5.14 -3.75 -7.90
C GLY A 50 -4.21 -4.15 -6.76
N GLU A 51 -3.47 -5.24 -6.93
CA GLU A 51 -2.56 -5.73 -5.90
C GLU A 51 -1.24 -4.98 -5.94
N GLY A 52 -0.73 -4.59 -4.77
CA GLY A 52 0.53 -3.90 -4.70
C GLY A 52 1.12 -3.87 -3.29
N THR A 53 2.36 -3.40 -3.22
CA THR A 53 3.10 -3.23 -1.97
C THR A 53 3.59 -1.80 -1.88
N LEU A 54 3.19 -1.11 -0.84
CA LEU A 54 3.64 0.25 -0.54
C LEU A 54 4.60 0.19 0.64
N ARG A 55 5.79 0.76 0.47
CA ARG A 55 6.78 0.87 1.54
C ARG A 55 7.01 2.35 1.79
N THR A 56 6.96 2.75 3.05
CA THR A 56 7.21 4.15 3.40
C THR A 56 8.62 4.32 3.93
N ALA A 57 9.11 5.55 3.87
CA ALA A 57 10.48 5.86 4.29
C ALA A 57 10.72 5.57 5.77
N ASP A 58 9.65 5.56 6.59
CA ASP A 58 9.76 5.29 8.03
C ASP A 58 9.82 3.79 8.36
N GLY A 59 9.73 2.91 7.35
CA GLY A 59 9.81 1.47 7.56
C GLY A 59 8.48 0.76 7.62
N THR A 60 7.37 1.46 7.37
CA THR A 60 6.05 0.85 7.30
C THR A 60 5.84 0.22 5.93
N LYS A 61 5.18 -0.95 5.89
CA LYS A 61 4.92 -1.67 4.65
C LYS A 61 3.46 -2.10 4.63
N TYR A 62 2.77 -1.77 3.54
CA TYR A 62 1.43 -2.25 3.26
C TYR A 62 1.47 -3.17 2.05
N LYS A 63 0.87 -4.34 2.16
CA LYS A 63 0.73 -5.27 1.05
C LYS A 63 -0.72 -5.69 0.93
N GLY A 64 -1.34 -5.40 -0.19
CA GLY A 64 -2.73 -5.75 -0.40
C GLY A 64 -3.33 -5.00 -1.59
N HIS A 65 -4.62 -4.75 -1.49
CA HIS A 65 -5.39 -4.22 -2.60
C HIS A 65 -5.46 -2.69 -2.56
N PHE A 66 -5.40 -2.06 -3.73
CA PHE A 66 -5.52 -0.62 -3.91
C PHE A 66 -6.64 -0.32 -4.88
N VAL A 67 -7.33 0.80 -4.65
CA VAL A 67 -8.32 1.35 -5.59
C VAL A 67 -8.08 2.85 -5.68
N LYS A 68 -7.82 3.32 -6.92
CA LYS A 68 -7.60 4.74 -7.21
C LYS A 68 -6.56 5.38 -6.30
N GLY A 69 -5.45 4.67 -6.08
CA GLY A 69 -4.33 5.17 -5.31
C GLY A 69 -4.43 5.02 -3.81
N LYS A 70 -5.50 4.40 -3.31
CA LYS A 70 -5.70 4.22 -1.87
C LYS A 70 -5.87 2.76 -1.51
N GLU A 71 -5.42 2.38 -0.31
CA GLU A 71 -5.64 1.04 0.20
C GLU A 71 -7.14 0.80 0.30
N ASP A 72 -7.59 -0.31 -0.24
CA ASP A 72 -9.02 -0.65 -0.24
C ASP A 72 -9.15 -2.15 -0.34
N GLY A 73 -9.93 -2.76 0.55
CA GLY A 73 -10.09 -4.19 0.61
C GLY A 73 -9.12 -4.82 1.59
N LYS A 74 -8.78 -6.09 1.36
CA LYS A 74 -7.94 -6.83 2.29
C LYS A 74 -6.47 -6.46 2.12
N GLY A 75 -5.77 -6.28 3.24
CA GLY A 75 -4.36 -5.99 3.21
C GLY A 75 -3.67 -6.25 4.53
N VAL A 76 -2.34 -6.25 4.50
CA VAL A 76 -1.49 -6.42 5.67
C VAL A 76 -0.60 -5.19 5.79
N LEU A 77 -0.66 -4.55 6.95
CA LEU A 77 0.18 -3.39 7.27
C LEU A 77 1.20 -3.84 8.32
N GLU A 78 2.47 -3.64 8.03
CA GLU A 78 3.55 -4.00 8.96
C GLU A 78 4.36 -2.75 9.28
N ASP A 79 4.53 -2.47 10.57
CA ASP A 79 5.33 -1.31 10.96
C ASP A 79 6.81 -1.68 11.11
N LYS A 80 7.65 -0.67 11.37
CA LYS A 80 9.09 -0.86 11.47
C LYS A 80 9.51 -1.78 12.62
N ASN A 81 8.62 -2.02 13.57
CA ASN A 81 8.89 -2.90 14.72
C ASN A 81 8.43 -4.34 14.49
N GLY A 82 7.89 -4.62 13.30
CA GLY A 82 7.40 -5.94 12.97
C GLY A 82 5.98 -6.24 13.41
N VAL A 83 5.27 -5.24 13.95
CA VAL A 83 3.86 -5.39 14.31
C VAL A 83 3.03 -5.39 13.02
N ARG A 84 2.18 -6.40 12.85
CA ARG A 84 1.39 -6.59 11.65
C ARG A 84 -0.09 -6.40 11.95
N TYR A 85 -0.74 -5.58 11.14
CA TYR A 85 -2.19 -5.45 11.09
C TYR A 85 -2.68 -6.24 9.88
N ASP A 86 -3.49 -7.25 10.11
CA ASP A 86 -4.05 -8.09 9.04
C ASP A 86 -5.56 -7.89 9.05
N GLY A 87 -6.07 -7.21 8.04
CA GLY A 87 -7.48 -6.87 8.03
C GLY A 87 -7.88 -6.14 6.77
N PHE A 88 -8.85 -5.24 6.92
CA PHE A 88 -9.46 -4.57 5.78
C PHE A 88 -9.23 -3.07 5.84
N PHE A 89 -9.23 -2.44 4.65
CA PHE A 89 -9.07 -1.01 4.47
C PHE A 89 -10.17 -0.49 3.56
N LYS A 90 -10.49 0.77 3.72
CA LYS A 90 -11.42 1.46 2.83
C LYS A 90 -10.97 2.89 2.64
N GLN A 91 -10.67 3.26 1.40
CA GLN A 91 -10.20 4.59 1.01
C GLN A 91 -9.01 5.06 1.85
N GLY A 92 -8.05 4.16 2.08
CA GLY A 92 -6.84 4.46 2.82
C GLY A 92 -6.97 4.35 4.33
N LYS A 93 -8.13 3.99 4.85
CA LYS A 93 -8.37 3.89 6.29
C LYS A 93 -8.65 2.46 6.70
N LYS A 94 -8.23 2.10 7.90
CA LYS A 94 -8.57 0.80 8.47
C LYS A 94 -10.09 0.70 8.61
N HIS A 95 -10.65 -0.42 8.17
CA HIS A 95 -12.10 -0.59 8.18
C HIS A 95 -12.44 -2.08 8.14
N GLY A 96 -13.20 -2.56 9.12
CA GLY A 96 -13.62 -3.94 9.20
C GLY A 96 -12.83 -4.73 10.24
N ALA A 97 -13.03 -6.04 10.22
CA ALA A 97 -12.39 -6.95 11.17
C ALA A 97 -10.88 -7.00 10.94
N PHE A 98 -10.12 -7.09 12.03
CA PHE A 98 -8.67 -7.12 11.96
C PHE A 98 -8.07 -8.00 13.04
N VAL A 99 -6.82 -8.40 12.83
CA VAL A 99 -5.99 -9.06 13.83
C VAL A 99 -4.61 -8.40 13.78
N GLU A 100 -4.10 -7.98 14.93
CA GLU A 100 -2.72 -7.48 15.03
C GLU A 100 -1.86 -8.52 15.73
N THR A 101 -0.66 -8.73 15.20
CA THR A 101 0.32 -9.66 15.76
C THR A 101 1.64 -8.94 15.96
N ASP A 102 2.42 -9.41 16.94
CA ASP A 102 3.77 -8.90 17.15
C ASP A 102 4.74 -9.57 16.16
N LYS A 103 6.02 -9.17 16.24
CA LYS A 103 7.06 -9.70 15.34
C LYS A 103 7.26 -11.22 15.47
N ASN A 104 6.81 -11.79 16.58
CA ASN A 104 6.93 -13.23 16.83
C ASN A 104 5.68 -14.01 16.43
N GLY A 105 4.66 -13.32 15.91
CA GLY A 105 3.43 -13.95 15.46
C GLY A 105 2.36 -14.07 16.54
N ASN A 106 2.56 -13.49 17.72
CA ASN A 106 1.58 -13.53 18.80
C ASN A 106 0.51 -12.48 18.58
N VAL A 107 -0.75 -12.86 18.77
CA VAL A 107 -1.87 -11.92 18.65
C VAL A 107 -1.85 -10.94 19.83
N ILE A 108 -1.75 -9.65 19.52
CA ILE A 108 -1.72 -8.59 20.53
C ILE A 108 -2.99 -7.78 20.57
N ARG A 109 -3.78 -7.81 19.50
CA ARG A 109 -5.07 -7.11 19.43
C ARG A 109 -5.90 -7.67 18.29
N LYS A 110 -7.21 -7.68 18.48
CA LYS A 110 -8.14 -7.97 17.39
C LYS A 110 -9.46 -7.25 17.67
N GLY A 111 -10.19 -6.96 16.60
CA GLY A 111 -11.43 -6.23 16.75
C GLY A 111 -11.97 -5.78 15.41
N VAL A 112 -12.65 -4.63 15.42
CA VAL A 112 -13.27 -4.05 14.24
C VAL A 112 -12.96 -2.55 14.20
N TYR A 113 -12.46 -2.09 13.04
CA TYR A 113 -12.30 -0.67 12.77
C TYR A 113 -13.45 -0.16 11.92
N LYS A 114 -13.77 1.10 12.10
CA LYS A 114 -14.77 1.79 11.30
C LYS A 114 -14.20 3.13 10.86
N PHE A 115 -13.88 3.24 9.56
CA PHE A 115 -13.31 4.43 8.94
C PHE A 115 -12.12 5.00 9.71
N GLY A 116 -11.18 4.13 10.10
CA GLY A 116 -9.95 4.53 10.76
C GLY A 116 -10.04 4.63 12.28
N THR A 117 -11.21 4.43 12.86
CA THR A 117 -11.42 4.49 14.29
C THR A 117 -11.74 3.09 14.82
N LEU A 118 -11.09 2.72 15.91
CA LEU A 118 -11.36 1.43 16.55
C LEU A 118 -12.79 1.45 17.14
N ASP A 119 -13.66 0.62 16.57
CA ASP A 119 -15.06 0.55 16.98
C ASP A 119 -15.28 -0.48 18.07
N ALA A 120 -14.62 -1.64 17.95
CA ALA A 120 -14.73 -2.69 18.93
C ALA A 120 -13.42 -3.46 19.02
N GLU A 121 -13.02 -3.80 20.24
CA GLU A 121 -11.83 -4.62 20.47
C GLU A 121 -12.26 -5.91 21.16
N GLN A 122 -11.77 -7.03 20.64
CA GLN A 122 -12.00 -8.35 21.24
C GLN A 122 -10.84 -8.70 22.14
N LYS A 123 -11.16 -9.14 23.34
CA LYS A 123 -10.15 -9.57 24.31
C LYS A 123 -10.06 -11.08 24.38
#